data_4c790d54d9c68c672d5f9a451807aa38
#
_entry.id   4c790d54d9c68c672d5f9a451807aa38
#
_cell.length_a   1.000
_cell.length_b   1.000
_cell.length_c   1.000
_cell.angle_alpha   90.00
_cell.angle_beta   90.00
_cell.angle_gamma   90.00
#
_symmetry.space_group_name_H-M   'P 1'
#
loop_
_entity.id
_entity.type
_entity.pdbx_description
1 polymer ?
#
loop_
_entity_poly.entity_id
_entity_poly.type
_entity_poly.pdbx_seq_one_letter_code
_entity_poly.pdbx_strand_id
1 'polypeptide(L)'
;MTLSHIPKRTTIPRDTGLTMMMDKGLSTRQMEDFLSTSASYTDIIKFGFGTSIVSNNIQEKVSLMKQIGVKPYFGGTMFELYYARNQESEYFKIVDNFGIETVEISDGSIILEHEEKCELIYKYSKNYTVLSEVGSKEEGILVSPAKWIKMMSEELKAGSWKVIAEGRESGSVGI
;
A
#
# COMPACT_ATOMS: atom_id res chain seq x y z
N MET A 1 -4.86 -12.91 -29.34
CA MET A 1 -6.07 -13.69 -28.99
C MET A 1 -7.17 -12.73 -28.62
N THR A 2 -8.32 -12.83 -29.23
CA THR A 2 -9.51 -12.03 -28.92
C THR A 2 -10.56 -12.96 -28.33
N LEU A 3 -10.99 -12.67 -27.10
CA LEU A 3 -12.11 -13.37 -26.48
C LEU A 3 -13.36 -12.49 -26.57
N SER A 4 -14.51 -13.08 -26.89
CA SER A 4 -15.80 -12.38 -26.87
C SER A 4 -16.26 -12.13 -25.42
N HIS A 5 -17.02 -11.07 -25.22
CA HIS A 5 -17.62 -10.73 -23.92
C HIS A 5 -16.64 -10.33 -22.80
N ILE A 6 -15.40 -9.95 -23.13
CA ILE A 6 -14.49 -9.37 -22.15
C ILE A 6 -14.91 -7.92 -21.87
N PRO A 7 -15.12 -7.54 -20.60
CA PRO A 7 -15.41 -6.15 -20.25
C PRO A 7 -14.27 -5.23 -20.72
N LYS A 8 -14.62 -4.06 -21.25
CA LYS A 8 -13.62 -3.06 -21.62
C LYS A 8 -12.91 -2.55 -20.36
N ARG A 9 -11.61 -2.74 -20.31
CA ARG A 9 -10.77 -2.24 -19.20
C ARG A 9 -10.41 -0.77 -19.45
N THR A 10 -10.39 0.01 -18.37
CA THR A 10 -9.83 1.37 -18.40
C THR A 10 -8.32 1.32 -18.68
N THR A 11 -7.80 2.34 -19.37
CA THR A 11 -6.36 2.48 -19.65
C THR A 11 -5.66 3.25 -18.53
N ILE A 12 -4.37 2.99 -18.31
CA ILE A 12 -3.51 3.73 -17.37
C ILE A 12 -3.23 5.14 -17.94
N PRO A 13 -3.29 6.23 -17.14
CA PRO A 13 -3.66 6.26 -15.72
C PRO A 13 -5.17 6.09 -15.49
N ARG A 14 -5.56 5.43 -14.41
CA ARG A 14 -6.96 5.15 -14.08
C ARG A 14 -7.22 5.29 -12.58
N ASP A 15 -8.46 5.60 -12.22
CA ASP A 15 -8.89 5.79 -10.82
C ASP A 15 -9.69 4.61 -10.28
N THR A 16 -10.10 3.70 -11.16
CA THR A 16 -10.90 2.52 -10.83
C THR A 16 -10.35 1.27 -11.50
N GLY A 17 -10.59 0.12 -10.90
CA GLY A 17 -10.04 -1.15 -11.38
C GLY A 17 -8.52 -1.22 -11.26
N LEU A 18 -7.98 -0.58 -10.21
CA LEU A 18 -6.56 -0.56 -9.92
C LEU A 18 -6.02 -1.95 -9.61
N THR A 19 -4.83 -2.23 -10.09
CA THR A 19 -4.09 -3.44 -9.75
C THR A 19 -2.87 -3.07 -8.92
N MET A 20 -2.78 -3.64 -7.72
CA MET A 20 -1.61 -3.56 -6.87
C MET A 20 -0.86 -4.89 -6.92
N MET A 21 0.43 -4.82 -7.21
CA MET A 21 1.36 -5.96 -7.09
C MET A 21 2.15 -5.82 -5.80
N MET A 22 2.37 -6.93 -5.09
CA MET A 22 3.19 -6.95 -3.88
C MET A 22 4.57 -7.52 -4.19
N ASP A 23 5.60 -6.69 -4.03
CA ASP A 23 7.00 -7.11 -4.05
C ASP A 23 7.40 -7.64 -2.66
N LYS A 24 7.73 -8.91 -2.61
CA LYS A 24 8.15 -9.61 -1.39
C LYS A 24 9.67 -9.85 -1.33
N GLY A 25 10.45 -9.03 -2.01
CA GLY A 25 11.90 -9.14 -2.07
C GLY A 25 12.43 -9.58 -3.42
N LEU A 26 11.77 -9.18 -4.51
CA LEU A 26 12.28 -9.41 -5.86
C LEU A 26 13.67 -8.78 -6.06
N SER A 27 14.50 -9.45 -6.82
CA SER A 27 15.71 -8.82 -7.37
C SER A 27 15.34 -7.74 -8.40
N THR A 28 16.26 -6.85 -8.72
CA THR A 28 16.08 -5.84 -9.79
C THR A 28 15.68 -6.52 -11.10
N ARG A 29 16.37 -7.60 -11.49
CA ARG A 29 16.06 -8.34 -12.71
C ARG A 29 14.65 -8.96 -12.71
N GLN A 30 14.23 -9.55 -11.60
CA GLN A 30 12.86 -10.08 -11.49
C GLN A 30 11.80 -8.97 -11.60
N MET A 31 12.10 -7.78 -11.09
CA MET A 31 11.23 -6.61 -11.27
C MET A 31 11.20 -6.18 -12.73
N GLU A 32 12.33 -6.11 -13.43
CA GLU A 32 12.40 -5.82 -14.87
C GLU A 32 11.58 -6.82 -15.68
N ASP A 33 11.75 -8.12 -15.42
CA ASP A 33 11.02 -9.20 -16.10
C ASP A 33 9.50 -9.05 -15.88
N PHE A 34 9.07 -8.78 -14.63
CA PHE A 34 7.67 -8.53 -14.30
C PHE A 34 7.13 -7.31 -15.05
N LEU A 35 7.84 -6.19 -15.01
CA LEU A 35 7.41 -4.95 -15.63
C LEU A 35 7.34 -5.05 -17.16
N SER A 36 8.27 -5.80 -17.78
CA SER A 36 8.27 -6.02 -19.22
C SER A 36 6.99 -6.68 -19.75
N THR A 37 6.34 -7.49 -18.92
CA THR A 37 5.14 -8.25 -19.31
C THR A 37 3.85 -7.67 -18.74
N SER A 38 3.89 -7.03 -17.58
CA SER A 38 2.71 -6.74 -16.78
C SER A 38 2.51 -5.25 -16.43
N ALA A 39 3.43 -4.37 -16.83
CA ALA A 39 3.34 -2.94 -16.52
C ALA A 39 2.02 -2.30 -16.97
N SER A 40 1.52 -2.64 -18.17
CA SER A 40 0.25 -2.10 -18.69
C SER A 40 -0.99 -2.49 -17.86
N TYR A 41 -0.85 -3.43 -16.95
CA TYR A 41 -1.92 -3.92 -16.07
C TYR A 41 -1.69 -3.58 -14.60
N THR A 42 -0.54 -2.99 -14.24
CA THR A 42 -0.13 -2.71 -12.87
C THR A 42 -0.10 -1.21 -12.62
N ASP A 43 -0.81 -0.75 -11.61
CA ASP A 43 -0.90 0.68 -11.27
C ASP A 43 0.03 1.04 -10.12
N ILE A 44 0.17 0.13 -9.16
CA ILE A 44 0.86 0.36 -7.89
C ILE A 44 1.69 -0.87 -7.55
N ILE A 45 2.88 -0.68 -6.98
CA ILE A 45 3.69 -1.77 -6.42
C ILE A 45 4.00 -1.48 -4.96
N LYS A 46 3.58 -2.40 -4.09
CA LYS A 46 3.80 -2.38 -2.64
C LYS A 46 5.06 -3.17 -2.32
N PHE A 47 6.04 -2.55 -1.67
CA PHE A 47 7.11 -3.29 -1.00
C PHE A 47 6.53 -3.89 0.29
N GLY A 48 6.20 -5.18 0.24
CA GLY A 48 5.48 -5.87 1.29
C GLY A 48 6.34 -6.28 2.48
N PHE A 49 5.71 -6.50 3.63
CA PHE A 49 6.30 -7.09 4.84
C PHE A 49 7.56 -6.41 5.38
N GLY A 50 7.78 -5.12 5.11
CA GLY A 50 9.01 -4.44 5.51
C GLY A 50 10.28 -4.94 4.80
N THR A 51 10.16 -5.71 3.72
CA THR A 51 11.30 -6.26 2.96
C THR A 51 12.25 -5.17 2.43
N SER A 52 11.75 -3.94 2.26
CA SER A 52 12.55 -2.78 1.89
C SER A 52 13.69 -2.47 2.87
N ILE A 53 13.53 -2.81 4.15
CA ILE A 53 14.56 -2.55 5.18
C ILE A 53 15.80 -3.44 4.97
N VAL A 54 15.59 -4.65 4.44
CA VAL A 54 16.64 -5.65 4.25
C VAL A 54 17.06 -5.82 2.79
N SER A 55 16.54 -4.99 1.88
CA SER A 55 16.84 -5.05 0.45
C SER A 55 17.78 -3.94 0.03
N ASN A 56 18.86 -4.26 -0.67
CA ASN A 56 19.86 -3.29 -1.11
C ASN A 56 19.51 -2.60 -2.45
N ASN A 57 18.51 -3.12 -3.18
CA ASN A 57 18.16 -2.69 -4.54
C ASN A 57 16.88 -1.85 -4.63
N ILE A 58 16.45 -1.23 -3.55
CA ILE A 58 15.20 -0.47 -3.49
C ILE A 58 15.24 0.73 -4.45
N GLN A 59 16.32 1.51 -4.44
CA GLN A 59 16.43 2.70 -5.29
C GLN A 59 16.34 2.37 -6.79
N GLU A 60 16.97 1.28 -7.21
CA GLU A 60 16.91 0.82 -8.60
C GLU A 60 15.49 0.43 -8.98
N LYS A 61 14.82 -0.36 -8.14
CA LYS A 61 13.43 -0.78 -8.37
C LYS A 61 12.46 0.40 -8.39
N VAL A 62 12.59 1.34 -7.46
CA VAL A 62 11.78 2.57 -7.45
C VAL A 62 11.96 3.35 -8.75
N SER A 63 13.21 3.49 -9.22
CA SER A 63 13.52 4.18 -10.48
C SER A 63 12.86 3.49 -11.68
N LEU A 64 12.95 2.18 -11.77
CA LEU A 64 12.31 1.39 -12.84
C LEU A 64 10.79 1.58 -12.86
N MET A 65 10.14 1.49 -11.71
CA MET A 65 8.69 1.67 -11.59
C MET A 65 8.25 3.07 -12.03
N LYS A 66 8.96 4.11 -11.55
CA LYS A 66 8.66 5.51 -11.89
C LYS A 66 8.82 5.81 -13.37
N GLN A 67 9.84 5.26 -14.04
CA GLN A 67 10.09 5.43 -15.47
C GLN A 67 8.91 4.98 -16.33
N ILE A 68 8.16 3.99 -15.89
CA ILE A 68 7.02 3.43 -16.62
C ILE A 68 5.66 3.86 -16.06
N GLY A 69 5.65 4.79 -15.08
CA GLY A 69 4.43 5.35 -14.51
C GLY A 69 3.72 4.46 -13.48
N VAL A 70 4.38 3.42 -12.97
CA VAL A 70 3.87 2.61 -11.85
C VAL A 70 4.27 3.28 -10.53
N LYS A 71 3.32 3.37 -9.59
CA LYS A 71 3.54 4.04 -8.30
C LYS A 71 4.14 3.06 -7.28
N PRO A 72 5.41 3.23 -6.86
CA PRO A 72 5.97 2.45 -5.76
C PRO A 72 5.54 3.00 -4.41
N TYR A 73 5.42 2.12 -3.40
CA TYR A 73 5.29 2.54 -2.02
C TYR A 73 5.75 1.47 -1.02
N PHE A 74 6.13 1.92 0.18
CA PHE A 74 6.41 1.03 1.30
C PHE A 74 5.11 0.63 1.98
N GLY A 75 4.88 -0.68 2.13
CA GLY A 75 3.69 -1.21 2.78
C GLY A 75 3.59 -0.83 4.25
N GLY A 76 2.39 -0.86 4.79
CA GLY A 76 2.06 -0.41 6.14
C GLY A 76 2.89 -1.02 7.25
N THR A 77 3.33 -2.27 7.12
CA THR A 77 4.24 -2.89 8.10
C THR A 77 5.51 -2.06 8.33
N MET A 78 6.05 -1.40 7.30
CA MET A 78 7.19 -0.51 7.48
C MET A 78 6.80 0.75 8.27
N PHE A 79 5.66 1.36 7.95
CA PHE A 79 5.12 2.49 8.71
C PHE A 79 4.94 2.10 10.19
N GLU A 80 4.25 0.99 10.47
CA GLU A 80 3.99 0.47 11.82
C GLU A 80 5.29 0.24 12.61
N LEU A 81 6.33 -0.27 11.94
CA LEU A 81 7.64 -0.52 12.55
C LEU A 81 8.29 0.77 13.08
N TYR A 82 8.23 1.86 12.30
CA TYR A 82 8.76 3.17 12.69
C TYR A 82 7.85 3.86 13.71
N TYR A 83 6.54 3.81 13.50
CA TYR A 83 5.56 4.40 14.40
C TYR A 83 5.66 3.83 15.82
N ALA A 84 5.73 2.50 15.97
CA ALA A 84 5.88 1.83 17.26
C ALA A 84 7.17 2.20 18.01
N ARG A 85 8.13 2.83 17.33
CA ARG A 85 9.40 3.31 17.91
C ARG A 85 9.44 4.82 18.09
N ASN A 86 8.32 5.52 17.91
CA ASN A 86 8.26 6.98 17.93
C ASN A 86 9.19 7.61 16.87
N GLN A 87 9.38 6.95 15.73
CA GLN A 87 10.25 7.37 14.62
C GLN A 87 9.45 7.71 13.35
N GLU A 88 8.24 8.20 13.50
CA GLU A 88 7.36 8.56 12.38
C GLU A 88 8.06 9.54 11.41
N SER A 89 8.72 10.57 11.92
CA SER A 89 9.42 11.55 11.10
C SER A 89 10.56 10.93 10.28
N GLU A 90 11.24 9.93 10.82
CA GLU A 90 12.31 9.24 10.09
C GLU A 90 11.75 8.37 8.95
N TYR A 91 10.57 7.76 9.15
CA TYR A 91 9.88 7.05 8.08
C TYR A 91 9.61 7.95 6.88
N PHE A 92 9.06 9.16 7.11
CA PHE A 92 8.75 10.07 6.01
C PHE A 92 10.00 10.65 5.33
N LYS A 93 11.08 10.89 6.07
CA LYS A 93 12.38 11.23 5.47
C LYS A 93 12.89 10.14 4.52
N ILE A 94 12.71 8.87 4.88
CA ILE A 94 13.08 7.76 4.01
C ILE A 94 12.21 7.74 2.76
N VAL A 95 10.89 7.92 2.89
CA VAL A 95 9.97 8.02 1.76
C VAL A 95 10.41 9.12 0.80
N ASP A 96 10.73 10.30 1.33
CA ASP A 96 11.21 11.45 0.55
C ASP A 96 12.55 11.18 -0.14
N ASN A 97 13.50 10.53 0.55
CA ASN A 97 14.82 10.20 0.00
C ASN A 97 14.72 9.27 -1.22
N PHE A 98 13.73 8.36 -1.25
CA PHE A 98 13.45 7.53 -2.41
C PHE A 98 12.57 8.22 -3.45
N GLY A 99 12.09 9.45 -3.16
CA GLY A 99 11.17 10.19 -4.03
C GLY A 99 9.83 9.47 -4.20
N ILE A 100 9.39 8.75 -3.20
CA ILE A 100 8.11 8.04 -3.19
C ILE A 100 7.01 9.03 -2.80
N GLU A 101 5.92 9.04 -3.56
CA GLU A 101 4.79 9.98 -3.36
C GLU A 101 3.55 9.29 -2.78
N THR A 102 3.58 7.98 -2.64
CA THR A 102 2.48 7.18 -2.10
C THR A 102 2.92 6.52 -0.81
N VAL A 103 2.08 6.59 0.22
CA VAL A 103 2.35 5.99 1.54
C VAL A 103 1.16 5.17 2.00
N GLU A 104 1.41 4.19 2.87
CA GLU A 104 0.35 3.41 3.50
C GLU A 104 0.40 3.62 5.00
N ILE A 105 -0.73 4.03 5.58
CA ILE A 105 -0.94 4.16 7.02
C ILE A 105 -1.83 3.00 7.46
N SER A 106 -1.29 2.13 8.29
CA SER A 106 -1.96 0.94 8.80
C SER A 106 -1.74 0.77 10.31
N ASP A 107 -2.55 -0.07 10.92
CA ASP A 107 -2.54 -0.38 12.33
C ASP A 107 -2.70 -1.88 12.61
N GLY A 108 -2.48 -2.71 11.58
CA GLY A 108 -2.74 -4.14 11.65
C GLY A 108 -1.86 -4.91 12.65
N SER A 109 -0.67 -4.38 13.03
CA SER A 109 0.28 -5.03 13.94
C SER A 109 0.69 -4.16 15.13
N ILE A 110 0.06 -3.01 15.31
CA ILE A 110 0.31 -2.07 16.42
C ILE A 110 -1.00 -1.63 17.05
N ILE A 111 -0.91 -1.08 18.26
CA ILE A 111 -2.03 -0.41 18.90
C ILE A 111 -2.00 1.05 18.46
N LEU A 112 -3.00 1.44 17.69
CA LEU A 112 -3.20 2.81 17.22
C LEU A 112 -4.71 3.08 17.24
N GLU A 113 -5.13 4.06 18.02
CA GLU A 113 -6.52 4.44 18.08
C GLU A 113 -7.01 4.98 16.72
N HIS A 114 -8.23 4.61 16.35
CA HIS A 114 -8.73 4.94 15.01
C HIS A 114 -8.81 6.46 14.74
N GLU A 115 -9.12 7.25 15.77
CA GLU A 115 -9.13 8.71 15.67
C GLU A 115 -7.72 9.25 15.38
N GLU A 116 -6.71 8.75 16.09
CA GLU A 116 -5.30 9.11 15.87
C GLU A 116 -4.83 8.70 14.48
N LYS A 117 -5.22 7.51 14.00
CA LYS A 117 -4.95 7.07 12.63
C LYS A 117 -5.56 8.03 11.60
N CYS A 118 -6.80 8.48 11.81
CA CYS A 118 -7.44 9.46 10.95
C CYS A 118 -6.71 10.82 10.98
N GLU A 119 -6.19 11.26 12.12
CA GLU A 119 -5.36 12.46 12.22
C GLU A 119 -4.06 12.33 11.42
N LEU A 120 -3.39 11.18 11.49
CA LEU A 120 -2.20 10.87 10.69
C LEU A 120 -2.52 10.89 9.19
N ILE A 121 -3.61 10.24 8.78
CA ILE A 121 -4.07 10.27 7.39
C ILE A 121 -4.28 11.71 6.93
N TYR A 122 -5.02 12.51 7.69
CA TYR A 122 -5.27 13.92 7.38
C TYR A 122 -3.97 14.74 7.30
N LYS A 123 -3.05 14.53 8.23
CA LYS A 123 -1.75 15.21 8.26
C LYS A 123 -0.95 14.94 6.99
N TYR A 124 -0.84 13.66 6.61
CA TYR A 124 0.04 13.24 5.52
C TYR A 124 -0.61 13.31 4.14
N SER A 125 -1.94 13.31 4.04
CA SER A 125 -2.64 13.50 2.77
C SER A 125 -2.39 14.86 2.12
N LYS A 126 -1.83 15.82 2.86
CA LYS A 126 -1.43 17.14 2.33
C LYS A 126 -0.21 17.09 1.41
N ASN A 127 0.64 16.08 1.59
CA ASN A 127 1.91 15.96 0.88
C ASN A 127 2.05 14.66 0.09
N TYR A 128 1.27 13.63 0.42
CA TYR A 128 1.35 12.30 -0.15
C TYR A 128 0.00 11.78 -0.62
N THR A 129 0.02 10.86 -1.58
CA THR A 129 -1.13 10.01 -1.86
C THR A 129 -1.21 8.94 -0.77
N VAL A 130 -2.16 9.08 0.15
CA VAL A 130 -2.29 8.16 1.28
C VAL A 130 -3.18 6.98 0.92
N LEU A 131 -2.66 5.78 1.10
CA LEU A 131 -3.43 4.55 1.23
C LEU A 131 -3.60 4.26 2.72
N SER A 132 -4.73 3.73 3.12
CA SER A 132 -4.91 3.23 4.48
C SER A 132 -5.41 1.80 4.46
N GLU A 133 -5.13 1.04 5.52
CA GLU A 133 -5.52 -0.36 5.62
C GLU A 133 -6.35 -0.57 6.89
N VAL A 134 -7.57 -1.10 6.73
CA VAL A 134 -8.50 -1.43 7.82
C VAL A 134 -8.53 -2.93 8.04
N GLY A 135 -8.46 -3.34 9.28
CA GLY A 135 -8.50 -4.74 9.72
C GLY A 135 -7.45 -5.02 10.78
N SER A 136 -7.43 -6.22 11.31
CA SER A 136 -6.43 -6.67 12.28
C SER A 136 -5.71 -7.90 11.78
N LYS A 137 -4.39 -7.95 12.01
CA LYS A 137 -3.57 -9.14 11.79
C LYS A 137 -3.57 -10.08 12.99
N GLU A 138 -4.17 -9.68 14.10
CA GLU A 138 -4.29 -10.51 15.29
C GLU A 138 -5.31 -11.62 15.10
N GLU A 139 -4.93 -12.81 15.50
CA GLU A 139 -5.79 -13.98 15.44
C GLU A 139 -6.97 -13.85 16.41
N GLY A 140 -8.18 -14.14 15.95
CA GLY A 140 -9.39 -14.09 16.76
C GLY A 140 -10.07 -12.72 16.86
N ILE A 141 -9.49 -11.64 16.30
CA ILE A 141 -10.17 -10.34 16.24
C ILE A 141 -11.11 -10.29 15.04
N LEU A 142 -12.41 -10.39 15.32
CA LEU A 142 -13.45 -10.24 14.31
C LEU A 142 -14.00 -8.81 14.33
N VAL A 143 -13.84 -8.11 13.24
CA VAL A 143 -14.42 -6.79 13.02
C VAL A 143 -15.75 -6.96 12.29
N SER A 144 -16.85 -6.47 12.86
CA SER A 144 -18.16 -6.56 12.20
C SER A 144 -18.18 -5.79 10.87
N PRO A 145 -18.98 -6.22 9.87
CA PRO A 145 -19.10 -5.50 8.61
C PRO A 145 -19.47 -4.03 8.77
N ALA A 146 -20.36 -3.71 9.71
CA ALA A 146 -20.75 -2.33 10.00
C ALA A 146 -19.58 -1.49 10.53
N LYS A 147 -18.73 -2.07 11.39
CA LYS A 147 -17.52 -1.41 11.90
C LYS A 147 -16.50 -1.21 10.78
N TRP A 148 -16.31 -2.20 9.90
CA TRP A 148 -15.46 -2.08 8.72
C TRP A 148 -15.88 -0.89 7.84
N ILE A 149 -17.15 -0.84 7.46
CA ILE A 149 -17.69 0.22 6.61
C ILE A 149 -17.52 1.60 7.28
N LYS A 150 -17.77 1.69 8.58
CA LYS A 150 -17.59 2.92 9.34
C LYS A 150 -16.13 3.39 9.29
N MET A 151 -15.19 2.54 9.66
CA MET A 151 -13.75 2.87 9.69
C MET A 151 -13.26 3.28 8.31
N MET A 152 -13.55 2.50 7.26
CA MET A 152 -13.18 2.84 5.89
C MET A 152 -13.74 4.20 5.45
N SER A 153 -15.00 4.50 5.82
CA SER A 153 -15.63 5.77 5.49
C SER A 153 -14.98 6.95 6.21
N GLU A 154 -14.57 6.77 7.45
CA GLU A 154 -13.88 7.79 8.25
C GLU A 154 -12.46 8.04 7.71
N GLU A 155 -11.72 7.01 7.35
CA GLU A 155 -10.40 7.13 6.74
C GLU A 155 -10.44 7.82 5.36
N LEU A 156 -11.44 7.52 4.51
CA LEU A 156 -11.65 8.25 3.27
C LEU A 156 -11.94 9.75 3.52
N LYS A 157 -12.77 10.08 4.52
CA LYS A 157 -13.04 11.47 4.90
C LYS A 157 -11.82 12.17 5.46
N ALA A 158 -10.94 11.44 6.14
CA ALA A 158 -9.68 11.96 6.65
C ALA A 158 -8.65 12.30 5.54
N GLY A 159 -8.86 11.79 4.32
CA GLY A 159 -8.02 12.10 3.16
C GLY A 159 -7.30 10.91 2.55
N SER A 160 -7.62 9.69 2.96
CA SER A 160 -7.12 8.51 2.27
C SER A 160 -7.64 8.47 0.83
N TRP A 161 -6.75 8.27 -0.14
CA TRP A 161 -7.12 8.12 -1.55
C TRP A 161 -7.89 6.83 -1.80
N LYS A 162 -7.43 5.74 -1.20
CA LYS A 162 -8.09 4.43 -1.22
C LYS A 162 -7.88 3.76 0.13
N VAL A 163 -8.85 2.93 0.52
CA VAL A 163 -8.75 2.11 1.72
C VAL A 163 -8.62 0.66 1.31
N ILE A 164 -7.68 -0.03 1.93
CA ILE A 164 -7.40 -1.44 1.73
C ILE A 164 -8.12 -2.21 2.84
N ALA A 165 -8.85 -3.27 2.47
CA ALA A 165 -9.33 -4.24 3.44
C ALA A 165 -8.21 -5.24 3.72
N GLU A 166 -7.81 -5.40 4.99
CA GLU A 166 -6.79 -6.37 5.39
C GLU A 166 -7.21 -7.78 4.98
N GLY A 167 -6.31 -8.50 4.35
CA GLY A 167 -6.48 -9.88 3.97
C GLY A 167 -5.14 -10.59 3.93
N ARG A 168 -5.05 -11.77 4.55
CA ARG A 168 -3.86 -12.61 4.40
C ARG A 168 -3.85 -13.29 3.05
N GLU A 169 -2.67 -13.65 2.54
CA GLU A 169 -2.54 -14.42 1.29
C GLU A 169 -3.30 -15.74 1.30
N SER A 170 -3.45 -16.36 2.46
CA SER A 170 -4.27 -17.56 2.65
C SER A 170 -5.76 -17.32 2.46
N GLY A 171 -6.20 -16.06 2.33
CA GLY A 171 -7.61 -15.68 2.32
C GLY A 171 -8.28 -15.76 3.70
N SER A 172 -7.55 -16.15 4.73
CA SER A 172 -8.04 -16.18 6.11
C SER A 172 -7.71 -14.85 6.79
N VAL A 173 -8.74 -14.09 7.15
CA VAL A 173 -8.62 -12.92 8.00
C VAL A 173 -9.16 -13.29 9.35
N GLY A 174 -8.29 -13.38 10.36
CA GLY A 174 -8.72 -13.48 11.75
C GLY A 174 -9.76 -14.58 12.06
N ILE A 175 -9.68 -15.72 11.35
CA ILE A 175 -10.54 -16.86 11.57
C ILE A 175 -9.85 -17.83 12.52
#